data_7a1e3da3249b3ce0077d992d0b6f212e
#
_entry.id   7a1e3da3249b3ce0077d992d0b6f212e
#
_cell.length_a   1.000
_cell.length_b   1.000
_cell.length_c   1.000
_cell.angle_alpha   90.00
_cell.angle_beta   90.00
_cell.angle_gamma   90.00
#
_symmetry.space_group_name_H-M   'P 1'
#
loop_
_entity.id
_entity.type
_entity.pdbx_description
1 polymer ?
#
loop_
_entity_poly.entity_id
_entity_poly.type
_entity_poly.pdbx_seq_one_letter_code
_entity_poly.pdbx_strand_id
1 'polypeptide(L)'
;MGQKVNPISNRLGIIRGWDSNWYGGKNYGDSLLEDSKIRKYLNARLAKASVSRIVIERTLKLVTITVCTARPGIIIGKGGQEVDKLKEELKKVTDKDIQINIFEVKRPELDAVIVANNIARQVEGKIAYRRAIKMAIANTMRMGAEGIKIQISGRLNGAEMARSEMYKEGRTPLHTVRADIDYCHAEALTKVGLLGIKVWICRGEVYGKKELAPNFTQSKESGRGSNSGNNGGKNFKRKKNNR
;
A
#
# COMPACT_ATOMS: atom_id res chain seq x y z
N MET A 1 23.44 -3.81 -20.55
CA MET A 1 22.98 -3.83 -19.12
C MET A 1 21.75 -4.71 -19.00
N GLY A 2 21.75 -5.68 -18.07
CA GLY A 2 20.60 -6.55 -17.84
C GLY A 2 19.38 -5.81 -17.30
N GLN A 3 18.20 -6.36 -17.54
CA GLN A 3 16.96 -5.84 -16.97
C GLN A 3 16.90 -6.03 -15.45
N LYS A 4 16.28 -5.10 -14.75
CA LYS A 4 16.06 -5.19 -13.30
C LYS A 4 14.78 -5.96 -13.02
N VAL A 5 14.89 -6.97 -12.17
CA VAL A 5 13.72 -7.75 -11.71
C VAL A 5 12.82 -6.89 -10.82
N ASN A 6 11.51 -7.18 -10.85
CA ASN A 6 10.56 -6.54 -9.94
C ASN A 6 10.89 -6.94 -8.48
N PRO A 7 11.15 -5.98 -7.59
CA PRO A 7 11.57 -6.28 -6.22
C PRO A 7 10.47 -6.96 -5.41
N ILE A 8 9.20 -6.77 -5.73
CA ILE A 8 8.08 -7.44 -5.07
C ILE A 8 8.09 -8.94 -5.40
N SER A 9 8.18 -9.29 -6.69
CA SER A 9 8.17 -10.68 -7.11
C SER A 9 9.38 -11.46 -6.60
N ASN A 10 10.55 -10.81 -6.50
CA ASN A 10 11.76 -11.42 -5.94
C ASN A 10 11.66 -11.75 -4.43
N ARG A 11 10.69 -11.18 -3.73
CA ARG A 11 10.46 -11.33 -2.28
C ARG A 11 9.20 -12.09 -1.93
N LEU A 12 8.45 -12.53 -2.93
CA LEU A 12 7.26 -13.37 -2.72
C LEU A 12 7.64 -14.70 -2.07
N GLY A 13 6.86 -15.11 -1.09
CA GLY A 13 7.09 -16.32 -0.32
C GLY A 13 8.18 -16.20 0.75
N ILE A 14 8.94 -15.11 0.81
CA ILE A 14 10.01 -14.90 1.80
C ILE A 14 9.57 -13.86 2.84
N ILE A 15 9.28 -12.62 2.41
CA ILE A 15 8.84 -11.54 3.30
C ILE A 15 7.48 -10.95 2.90
N ARG A 16 6.99 -11.26 1.72
CA ARG A 16 5.71 -10.78 1.19
C ARG A 16 4.86 -11.94 0.70
N GLY A 17 3.58 -11.92 1.06
CA GLY A 17 2.57 -12.85 0.56
C GLY A 17 1.96 -12.38 -0.76
N TRP A 18 1.08 -13.21 -1.31
CA TRP A 18 0.32 -12.91 -2.52
C TRP A 18 -0.83 -11.94 -2.23
N ASP A 19 -1.20 -11.16 -3.24
CA ASP A 19 -2.37 -10.29 -3.17
C ASP A 19 -3.68 -11.02 -3.53
N SER A 20 -3.60 -12.26 -4.03
CA SER A 20 -4.72 -13.17 -4.23
C SER A 20 -4.43 -14.47 -3.49
N ASN A 21 -5.21 -14.77 -2.44
CA ASN A 21 -5.02 -15.91 -1.55
C ASN A 21 -6.17 -16.90 -1.74
N TRP A 22 -6.03 -17.85 -2.66
CA TRP A 22 -7.01 -18.89 -2.89
C TRP A 22 -6.38 -20.06 -3.63
N TYR A 23 -7.04 -21.21 -3.50
CA TYR A 23 -6.66 -22.41 -4.23
C TYR A 23 -7.53 -22.56 -5.48
N GLY A 24 -6.89 -22.68 -6.65
CA GLY A 24 -7.55 -22.90 -7.92
C GLY A 24 -7.50 -24.36 -8.33
N GLY A 25 -8.66 -25.00 -8.44
CA GLY A 25 -8.79 -26.33 -9.04
C GLY A 25 -8.90 -26.24 -10.57
N LYS A 26 -9.87 -26.98 -11.15
CA LYS A 26 -10.10 -27.02 -12.60
C LYS A 26 -10.49 -25.65 -13.19
N ASN A 27 -11.13 -24.78 -12.42
CA ASN A 27 -11.61 -23.45 -12.85
C ASN A 27 -10.63 -22.31 -12.52
N TYR A 28 -9.32 -22.61 -12.46
CA TYR A 28 -8.28 -21.61 -12.14
C TYR A 28 -8.31 -20.41 -13.09
N GLY A 29 -8.41 -20.67 -14.41
CA GLY A 29 -8.40 -19.62 -15.43
C GLY A 29 -9.56 -18.63 -15.29
N ASP A 30 -10.77 -19.13 -15.07
CA ASP A 30 -11.96 -18.30 -14.92
C ASP A 30 -11.88 -17.43 -13.66
N SER A 31 -11.45 -18.03 -12.54
CA SER A 31 -11.23 -17.29 -11.29
C SER A 31 -10.17 -16.20 -11.41
N LEU A 32 -9.10 -16.43 -12.17
CA LEU A 32 -8.06 -15.43 -12.43
C LEU A 32 -8.60 -14.28 -13.30
N LEU A 33 -9.40 -14.59 -14.30
CA LEU A 33 -10.05 -13.58 -15.15
C LEU A 33 -11.03 -12.71 -14.34
N GLU A 34 -11.82 -13.32 -13.45
CA GLU A 34 -12.68 -12.60 -12.51
C GLU A 34 -11.89 -11.66 -11.61
N ASP A 35 -10.78 -12.13 -10.99
CA ASP A 35 -9.91 -11.28 -10.16
C ASP A 35 -9.36 -10.08 -10.93
N SER A 36 -8.95 -10.30 -12.18
CA SER A 36 -8.46 -9.22 -13.05
C SER A 36 -9.55 -8.18 -13.33
N LYS A 37 -10.79 -8.64 -13.61
CA LYS A 37 -11.94 -7.75 -13.83
C LYS A 37 -12.27 -6.95 -12.56
N ILE A 38 -12.32 -7.61 -11.40
CA ILE A 38 -12.57 -6.97 -10.10
C ILE A 38 -11.52 -5.89 -9.81
N ARG A 39 -10.22 -6.19 -9.98
CA ARG A 39 -9.15 -5.23 -9.76
C ARG A 39 -9.23 -4.03 -10.71
N LYS A 40 -9.47 -4.27 -11.99
CA LYS A 40 -9.63 -3.20 -12.98
C LYS A 40 -10.80 -2.28 -12.63
N TYR A 41 -11.94 -2.87 -12.29
CA TYR A 41 -13.14 -2.13 -11.90
C TYR A 41 -12.90 -1.28 -10.64
N LEU A 42 -12.36 -1.89 -9.57
CA LEU A 42 -12.09 -1.19 -8.31
C LEU A 42 -11.06 -0.07 -8.46
N ASN A 43 -9.99 -0.29 -9.21
CA ASN A 43 -8.99 0.75 -9.47
C ASN A 43 -9.56 1.94 -10.22
N ALA A 44 -10.45 1.72 -11.20
CA ALA A 44 -11.13 2.78 -11.93
C ALA A 44 -12.13 3.55 -11.03
N ARG A 45 -12.97 2.83 -10.30
CA ARG A 45 -14.02 3.41 -9.44
C ARG A 45 -13.45 4.15 -8.24
N LEU A 46 -12.38 3.63 -7.64
CA LEU A 46 -11.75 4.14 -6.42
C LEU A 46 -10.50 5.01 -6.69
N ALA A 47 -10.32 5.52 -7.90
CA ALA A 47 -9.16 6.33 -8.25
C ALA A 47 -8.93 7.53 -7.31
N LYS A 48 -10.01 8.13 -6.76
CA LYS A 48 -9.95 9.25 -5.81
C LYS A 48 -9.58 8.84 -4.38
N ALA A 49 -9.79 7.57 -4.02
CA ALA A 49 -9.58 7.08 -2.66
C ALA A 49 -8.12 6.78 -2.33
N SER A 50 -7.20 6.86 -3.29
CA SER A 50 -5.78 6.52 -3.13
C SER A 50 -5.59 5.09 -2.61
N VAL A 51 -6.07 4.13 -3.40
CA VAL A 51 -5.92 2.70 -3.11
C VAL A 51 -4.46 2.32 -3.21
N SER A 52 -3.96 1.59 -2.21
CA SER A 52 -2.63 1.02 -2.14
C SER A 52 -2.61 -0.38 -2.77
N ARG A 53 -3.46 -1.26 -2.23
CA ARG A 53 -3.48 -2.68 -2.56
C ARG A 53 -4.90 -3.24 -2.44
N ILE A 54 -5.22 -4.20 -3.28
CA ILE A 54 -6.47 -4.97 -3.23
C ILE A 54 -6.11 -6.43 -3.00
N VAL A 55 -6.47 -6.97 -1.84
CA VAL A 55 -6.28 -8.39 -1.51
C VAL A 55 -7.59 -9.11 -1.73
N ILE A 56 -7.53 -10.25 -2.44
CA ILE A 56 -8.70 -11.06 -2.77
C ILE A 56 -8.51 -12.45 -2.15
N GLU A 57 -9.45 -12.83 -1.31
CA GLU A 57 -9.52 -14.14 -0.69
C GLU A 57 -10.79 -14.84 -1.19
N ARG A 58 -10.66 -16.06 -1.66
CA ARG A 58 -11.80 -16.82 -2.21
C ARG A 58 -12.03 -18.07 -1.40
N THR A 59 -13.29 -18.27 -1.02
CA THR A 59 -13.82 -19.52 -0.55
C THR A 59 -14.76 -20.10 -1.61
N LEU A 60 -15.36 -21.23 -1.35
CA LEU A 60 -16.26 -21.88 -2.32
C LEU A 60 -17.45 -21.00 -2.72
N LYS A 61 -18.04 -20.26 -1.79
CA LYS A 61 -19.25 -19.44 -2.01
C LYS A 61 -19.03 -17.93 -1.87
N LEU A 62 -17.98 -17.52 -1.17
CA LEU A 62 -17.75 -16.13 -0.79
C LEU A 62 -16.40 -15.61 -1.33
N VAL A 63 -16.41 -14.42 -1.89
CA VAL A 63 -15.20 -13.67 -2.28
C VAL A 63 -15.03 -12.49 -1.32
N THR A 64 -13.98 -12.54 -0.51
CA THR A 64 -13.64 -11.44 0.39
C THR A 64 -12.61 -10.54 -0.27
N ILE A 65 -12.95 -9.28 -0.44
CA ILE A 65 -12.11 -8.27 -1.06
C ILE A 65 -11.68 -7.27 0.02
N THR A 66 -10.40 -7.25 0.36
CA THR A 66 -9.85 -6.28 1.30
C THR A 66 -9.16 -5.16 0.53
N VAL A 67 -9.69 -3.95 0.65
CA VAL A 67 -9.17 -2.75 0.00
C VAL A 67 -8.34 -1.94 1.00
N CYS A 68 -7.03 -1.86 0.76
CA CYS A 68 -6.12 -1.00 1.53
C CYS A 68 -6.09 0.39 0.93
N THR A 69 -6.45 1.41 1.70
CA THR A 69 -6.59 2.79 1.23
C THR A 69 -6.07 3.80 2.24
N ALA A 70 -5.61 4.95 1.76
CA ALA A 70 -5.26 6.09 2.61
C ALA A 70 -6.47 6.92 3.04
N ARG A 71 -7.62 6.78 2.34
CA ARG A 71 -8.82 7.58 2.59
C ARG A 71 -10.07 6.70 2.65
N PRO A 72 -10.25 5.95 3.76
CA PRO A 72 -11.36 5.01 3.90
C PRO A 72 -12.75 5.69 3.82
N GLY A 73 -12.87 6.93 4.29
CA GLY A 73 -14.13 7.67 4.27
C GLY A 73 -14.73 7.87 2.88
N ILE A 74 -13.90 7.94 1.82
CA ILE A 74 -14.38 8.06 0.43
C ILE A 74 -15.02 6.75 -0.05
N ILE A 75 -14.52 5.61 0.42
CA ILE A 75 -15.04 4.29 0.05
C ILE A 75 -16.30 3.96 0.84
N ILE A 76 -16.31 4.29 2.14
CA ILE A 76 -17.45 4.02 3.03
C ILE A 76 -18.65 4.91 2.63
N GLY A 77 -18.39 6.19 2.35
CA GLY A 77 -19.43 7.16 2.07
C GLY A 77 -20.28 7.51 3.29
N LYS A 78 -21.36 8.23 3.08
CA LYS A 78 -22.31 8.56 4.15
C LYS A 78 -23.14 7.35 4.52
N GLY A 79 -23.01 6.88 5.77
CA GLY A 79 -23.78 5.74 6.27
C GLY A 79 -23.54 4.39 5.58
N GLY A 80 -22.40 4.21 4.88
CA GLY A 80 -22.09 2.94 4.21
C GLY A 80 -22.68 2.76 2.80
N GLN A 81 -23.45 3.72 2.30
CA GLN A 81 -24.16 3.62 1.01
C GLN A 81 -23.24 3.33 -0.19
N GLU A 82 -22.03 3.89 -0.19
CA GLU A 82 -21.09 3.67 -1.31
C GLU A 82 -20.53 2.22 -1.30
N VAL A 83 -20.34 1.62 -0.13
CA VAL A 83 -19.93 0.20 -0.03
C VAL A 83 -21.03 -0.71 -0.52
N ASP A 84 -22.29 -0.43 -0.20
CA ASP A 84 -23.42 -1.26 -0.66
C ASP A 84 -23.60 -1.15 -2.16
N LYS A 85 -23.50 0.05 -2.74
CA LYS A 85 -23.46 0.22 -4.20
C LYS A 85 -22.32 -0.55 -4.85
N LEU A 86 -21.10 -0.49 -4.26
CA LEU A 86 -19.96 -1.25 -4.77
C LEU A 86 -20.20 -2.76 -4.73
N LYS A 87 -20.86 -3.27 -3.69
CA LYS A 87 -21.26 -4.70 -3.62
C LYS A 87 -22.22 -5.07 -4.73
N GLU A 88 -23.24 -4.24 -4.98
CA GLU A 88 -24.22 -4.47 -6.04
C GLU A 88 -23.59 -4.42 -7.44
N GLU A 89 -22.69 -3.45 -7.67
CA GLU A 89 -21.97 -3.31 -8.92
C GLU A 89 -21.03 -4.50 -9.17
N LEU A 90 -20.33 -4.98 -8.13
CA LEU A 90 -19.45 -6.14 -8.22
C LEU A 90 -20.25 -7.47 -8.40
N LYS A 91 -21.44 -7.60 -7.83
CA LYS A 91 -22.33 -8.76 -8.07
C LYS A 91 -22.71 -8.92 -9.54
N LYS A 92 -22.63 -7.86 -10.35
CA LYS A 92 -22.82 -7.96 -11.80
C LYS A 92 -21.60 -8.53 -12.53
N VAL A 93 -20.45 -8.56 -11.88
CA VAL A 93 -19.18 -9.06 -12.45
C VAL A 93 -18.91 -10.51 -12.06
N THR A 94 -19.42 -10.94 -10.89
CA THR A 94 -19.22 -12.29 -10.35
C THR A 94 -20.53 -12.88 -9.84
N ASP A 95 -20.71 -14.19 -10.02
CA ASP A 95 -21.90 -14.93 -9.56
C ASP A 95 -21.82 -15.33 -8.07
N LYS A 96 -20.72 -14.99 -7.38
CA LYS A 96 -20.47 -15.34 -5.98
C LYS A 96 -20.85 -14.20 -5.05
N ASP A 97 -21.13 -14.52 -3.79
CA ASP A 97 -21.32 -13.50 -2.77
C ASP A 97 -20.03 -12.74 -2.51
N ILE A 98 -20.16 -11.42 -2.32
CA ILE A 98 -19.02 -10.53 -2.14
C ILE A 98 -19.07 -9.85 -0.77
N GLN A 99 -17.96 -9.94 -0.05
CA GLN A 99 -17.71 -9.17 1.16
C GLN A 99 -16.58 -8.18 0.90
N ILE A 100 -16.80 -6.91 1.24
CA ILE A 100 -15.79 -5.86 1.11
C ILE A 100 -15.33 -5.46 2.50
N ASN A 101 -14.03 -5.61 2.74
CA ASN A 101 -13.35 -5.12 3.93
C ASN A 101 -12.49 -3.91 3.54
N ILE A 102 -12.48 -2.87 4.39
CA ILE A 102 -11.71 -1.66 4.16
C ILE A 102 -10.64 -1.57 5.24
N PHE A 103 -9.40 -1.45 4.80
CA PHE A 103 -8.25 -1.30 5.69
C PHE A 103 -7.57 0.05 5.47
N GLU A 104 -7.35 0.79 6.54
CA GLU A 104 -6.69 2.08 6.50
C GLU A 104 -5.17 1.95 6.52
N VAL A 105 -4.50 2.58 5.56
CA VAL A 105 -3.04 2.71 5.53
C VAL A 105 -2.63 3.89 6.39
N LYS A 106 -2.09 3.62 7.60
CA LYS A 106 -1.72 4.64 8.59
C LYS A 106 -0.63 5.61 8.12
N ARG A 107 0.29 5.13 7.27
CA ARG A 107 1.44 5.92 6.75
C ARG A 107 1.47 5.84 5.22
N PRO A 108 0.64 6.64 4.51
CA PRO A 108 0.54 6.59 3.05
C PRO A 108 1.83 7.00 2.34
N GLU A 109 2.69 7.78 3.00
CA GLU A 109 3.97 8.21 2.43
C GLU A 109 5.01 7.09 2.35
N LEU A 110 4.82 5.98 3.08
CA LEU A 110 5.66 4.78 3.01
C LEU A 110 5.14 3.74 2.01
N ASP A 111 4.08 4.05 1.27
CA ASP A 111 3.47 3.17 0.28
C ASP A 111 3.83 3.63 -1.13
N ALA A 112 4.53 2.77 -1.89
CA ALA A 112 5.03 3.12 -3.21
C ALA A 112 3.91 3.42 -4.22
N VAL A 113 2.75 2.74 -4.10
CA VAL A 113 1.62 2.94 -5.02
C VAL A 113 0.99 4.31 -4.80
N ILE A 114 0.76 4.69 -3.55
CA ILE A 114 0.16 5.98 -3.20
C ILE A 114 1.10 7.12 -3.59
N VAL A 115 2.40 7.00 -3.30
CA VAL A 115 3.40 8.01 -3.66
C VAL A 115 3.51 8.16 -5.18
N ALA A 116 3.59 7.06 -5.93
CA ALA A 116 3.67 7.09 -7.38
C ALA A 116 2.44 7.76 -8.02
N ASN A 117 1.24 7.40 -7.57
CA ASN A 117 -0.01 8.00 -8.05
C ASN A 117 -0.13 9.49 -7.67
N ASN A 118 0.40 9.91 -6.51
CA ASN A 118 0.43 11.31 -6.13
C ASN A 118 1.38 12.12 -7.04
N ILE A 119 2.55 11.57 -7.36
CA ILE A 119 3.47 12.21 -8.31
C ILE A 119 2.82 12.30 -9.70
N ALA A 120 2.18 11.22 -10.18
CA ALA A 120 1.49 11.20 -11.47
C ALA A 120 0.44 12.31 -11.56
N ARG A 121 -0.45 12.42 -10.57
CA ARG A 121 -1.47 13.49 -10.51
C ARG A 121 -0.89 14.90 -10.49
N GLN A 122 0.24 15.10 -9.77
CA GLN A 122 0.90 16.41 -9.74
C GLN A 122 1.49 16.77 -11.11
N VAL A 123 2.08 15.80 -11.80
CA VAL A 123 2.63 15.99 -13.16
C VAL A 123 1.52 16.25 -14.18
N GLU A 124 0.40 15.53 -14.11
CA GLU A 124 -0.82 15.77 -14.89
C GLU A 124 -1.39 17.17 -14.62
N GLY A 125 -1.33 17.62 -13.36
CA GLY A 125 -1.69 18.98 -12.92
C GLY A 125 -0.68 20.06 -13.31
N LYS A 126 0.27 19.76 -14.21
CA LYS A 126 1.31 20.70 -14.73
C LYS A 126 2.31 21.20 -13.67
N ILE A 127 2.45 20.52 -12.54
CA ILE A 127 3.53 20.82 -11.59
C ILE A 127 4.84 20.28 -12.17
N ALA A 128 5.91 21.06 -12.04
CA ALA A 128 7.23 20.65 -12.49
C ALA A 128 7.63 19.32 -11.82
N TYR A 129 7.95 18.28 -12.60
CA TYR A 129 8.25 16.94 -12.11
C TYR A 129 9.37 16.93 -11.08
N ARG A 130 10.39 17.79 -11.22
CA ARG A 130 11.50 17.92 -10.26
C ARG A 130 11.01 18.36 -8.88
N ARG A 131 10.04 19.28 -8.82
CA ARG A 131 9.45 19.75 -7.57
C ARG A 131 8.60 18.65 -6.94
N ALA A 132 7.77 17.97 -7.74
CA ALA A 132 6.94 16.87 -7.28
C ALA A 132 7.78 15.72 -6.67
N ILE A 133 8.87 15.33 -7.36
CA ILE A 133 9.80 14.28 -6.90
C ILE A 133 10.50 14.69 -5.61
N LYS A 134 11.07 15.90 -5.54
CA LYS A 134 11.76 16.37 -4.33
C LYS A 134 10.83 16.42 -3.11
N MET A 135 9.59 16.87 -3.31
CA MET A 135 8.58 16.90 -2.24
C MET A 135 8.21 15.48 -1.78
N ALA A 136 8.01 14.54 -2.72
CA ALA A 136 7.74 13.16 -2.38
C ALA A 136 8.89 12.51 -1.59
N ILE A 137 10.13 12.72 -2.01
CA ILE A 137 11.32 12.21 -1.31
C ILE A 137 11.39 12.77 0.11
N ALA A 138 11.28 14.08 0.28
CA ALA A 138 11.33 14.73 1.59
C ALA A 138 10.24 14.20 2.54
N ASN A 139 9.00 14.01 2.05
CA ASN A 139 7.90 13.48 2.85
C ASN A 139 8.15 12.02 3.27
N THR A 140 8.60 11.18 2.34
CA THR A 140 8.88 9.76 2.63
C THR A 140 10.02 9.60 3.63
N MET A 141 11.11 10.38 3.49
CA MET A 141 12.23 10.34 4.43
C MET A 141 11.82 10.86 5.82
N ARG A 142 10.98 11.89 5.90
CA ARG A 142 10.42 12.40 7.18
C ARG A 142 9.60 11.35 7.92
N MET A 143 8.90 10.48 7.19
CA MET A 143 8.11 9.39 7.78
C MET A 143 8.93 8.17 8.21
N GLY A 144 10.26 8.22 8.05
CA GLY A 144 11.18 7.21 8.54
C GLY A 144 11.46 6.08 7.57
N ALA A 145 11.40 6.32 6.26
CA ALA A 145 11.93 5.38 5.28
C ALA A 145 13.47 5.35 5.36
N GLU A 146 14.09 4.18 5.23
CA GLU A 146 15.56 4.06 5.13
C GLU A 146 16.10 4.63 3.82
N GLY A 147 15.28 4.60 2.79
CA GLY A 147 15.63 5.20 1.51
C GLY A 147 14.53 5.11 0.48
N ILE A 148 14.62 6.00 -0.47
CA ILE A 148 13.71 6.09 -1.61
C ILE A 148 14.50 6.28 -2.91
N LYS A 149 13.98 5.68 -3.98
CA LYS A 149 14.46 5.87 -5.34
C LYS A 149 13.27 6.11 -6.25
N ILE A 150 13.31 7.19 -7.01
CA ILE A 150 12.28 7.53 -8.00
C ILE A 150 12.95 7.68 -9.36
N GLN A 151 12.37 7.05 -10.36
CA GLN A 151 12.79 7.20 -11.75
C GLN A 151 11.60 7.66 -12.58
N ILE A 152 11.80 8.71 -13.34
CA ILE A 152 10.82 9.21 -14.29
C ILE A 152 11.40 9.10 -15.70
N SER A 153 10.58 8.67 -16.66
CA SER A 153 10.99 8.46 -18.05
C SER A 153 9.91 8.91 -19.02
N GLY A 154 10.34 9.44 -20.16
CA GLY A 154 9.47 9.94 -21.22
C GLY A 154 9.87 11.33 -21.70
N ARG A 155 8.94 12.05 -22.32
CA ARG A 155 9.15 13.42 -22.82
C ARG A 155 9.03 14.44 -21.69
N LEU A 156 10.10 14.55 -20.90
CA LEU A 156 10.12 15.42 -19.72
C LEU A 156 10.03 16.90 -20.13
N ASN A 157 9.10 17.64 -19.51
CA ASN A 157 8.76 19.04 -19.84
C ASN A 157 8.36 19.27 -21.32
N GLY A 158 7.89 18.24 -22.00
CA GLY A 158 7.48 18.36 -23.41
C GLY A 158 8.62 18.31 -24.42
N ALA A 159 9.84 17.94 -24.00
CA ALA A 159 10.96 17.78 -24.92
C ALA A 159 10.64 16.73 -25.99
N GLU A 160 11.13 16.94 -27.24
CA GLU A 160 10.91 15.97 -28.32
C GLU A 160 11.58 14.64 -28.04
N MET A 161 12.80 14.66 -27.55
CA MET A 161 13.53 13.45 -27.20
C MET A 161 13.17 13.00 -25.79
N ALA A 162 12.75 11.74 -25.65
CA ALA A 162 12.52 11.12 -24.35
C ALA A 162 13.85 10.90 -23.62
N ARG A 163 13.80 11.11 -22.30
CA ARG A 163 14.93 10.82 -21.41
C ARG A 163 14.44 10.24 -20.08
N SER A 164 15.36 9.60 -19.37
CA SER A 164 15.13 9.09 -18.03
C SER A 164 15.97 9.87 -17.04
N GLU A 165 15.31 10.37 -15.96
CA GLU A 165 15.98 10.97 -14.81
C GLU A 165 15.70 10.12 -13.56
N MET A 166 16.70 10.01 -12.69
CA MET A 166 16.62 9.22 -11.48
C MET A 166 17.07 10.04 -10.28
N TYR A 167 16.28 10.00 -9.21
CA TYR A 167 16.56 10.64 -7.94
C TYR A 167 16.58 9.55 -6.87
N LYS A 168 17.59 9.57 -6.01
CA LYS A 168 17.75 8.60 -4.93
C LYS A 168 18.20 9.31 -3.67
N GLU A 169 17.61 8.93 -2.54
CA GLU A 169 18.03 9.36 -1.21
C GLU A 169 17.99 8.16 -0.25
N GLY A 170 19.00 8.07 0.61
CA GLY A 170 19.14 6.95 1.54
C GLY A 170 19.53 5.62 0.87
N ARG A 171 19.24 4.52 1.57
CA ARG A 171 19.66 3.17 1.24
C ARG A 171 18.53 2.39 0.54
N THR A 172 18.79 1.83 -0.63
CA THR A 172 17.83 0.98 -1.37
C THR A 172 18.54 -0.30 -1.85
N PRO A 173 18.74 -1.30 -0.97
CA PRO A 173 19.49 -2.51 -1.30
C PRO A 173 18.61 -3.51 -2.07
N LEU A 174 18.59 -3.43 -3.41
CA LEU A 174 17.73 -4.27 -4.26
C LEU A 174 18.13 -5.75 -4.24
N HIS A 175 19.42 -6.05 -4.01
CA HIS A 175 19.94 -7.43 -3.96
C HIS A 175 19.67 -8.12 -2.61
N THR A 176 19.45 -7.38 -1.54
CA THR A 176 19.16 -7.92 -0.21
C THR A 176 17.71 -8.37 -0.15
N VAL A 177 17.47 -9.68 -0.14
CA VAL A 177 16.11 -10.26 -0.17
C VAL A 177 15.34 -9.95 1.12
N ARG A 178 16.03 -9.87 2.28
CA ARG A 178 15.42 -9.52 3.57
C ARG A 178 14.98 -8.05 3.70
N ALA A 179 15.43 -7.17 2.78
CA ALA A 179 15.00 -5.78 2.79
C ALA A 179 13.55 -5.66 2.31
N ASP A 180 12.68 -5.00 3.10
CA ASP A 180 11.29 -4.72 2.72
C ASP A 180 11.25 -3.53 1.77
N ILE A 181 11.26 -3.84 0.48
CA ILE A 181 11.22 -2.84 -0.59
C ILE A 181 9.85 -2.89 -1.25
N ASP A 182 9.12 -1.80 -1.10
CA ASP A 182 7.88 -1.59 -1.84
C ASP A 182 8.17 -0.94 -3.19
N TYR A 183 7.41 -1.31 -4.22
CA TYR A 183 7.63 -0.88 -5.59
C TYR A 183 6.33 -0.59 -6.30
N CYS A 184 6.32 0.48 -7.09
CA CYS A 184 5.22 0.78 -7.99
C CYS A 184 5.71 1.34 -9.31
N HIS A 185 5.00 0.98 -10.37
CA HIS A 185 5.07 1.62 -11.67
C HIS A 185 3.73 2.30 -11.93
N ALA A 186 3.76 3.62 -12.12
CA ALA A 186 2.59 4.43 -12.46
C ALA A 186 2.86 5.20 -13.75
N GLU A 187 1.79 5.54 -14.44
CA GLU A 187 1.81 6.30 -15.67
C GLU A 187 1.08 7.63 -15.46
N ALA A 188 1.66 8.72 -15.96
CA ALA A 188 1.03 10.03 -15.97
C ALA A 188 0.71 10.42 -17.41
N LEU A 189 -0.56 10.68 -17.69
CA LEU A 189 -1.02 11.11 -19.01
C LEU A 189 -0.86 12.62 -19.14
N THR A 190 0.12 13.05 -19.91
CA THR A 190 0.34 14.46 -20.21
C THR A 190 -0.15 14.82 -21.64
N LYS A 191 -0.27 16.10 -21.94
CA LYS A 191 -0.65 16.56 -23.27
C LYS A 191 0.30 16.12 -24.39
N VAL A 192 1.55 15.79 -24.02
CA VAL A 192 2.63 15.44 -24.96
C VAL A 192 2.85 13.94 -25.06
N GLY A 193 2.21 13.15 -24.18
CA GLY A 193 2.33 11.70 -24.12
C GLY A 193 2.39 11.17 -22.70
N LEU A 194 2.62 9.87 -22.57
CA LEU A 194 2.73 9.16 -21.29
C LEU A 194 4.13 9.34 -20.68
N LEU A 195 4.16 9.62 -19.40
CA LEU A 195 5.38 9.59 -18.58
C LEU A 195 5.32 8.41 -17.62
N GLY A 196 6.32 7.53 -17.68
CA GLY A 196 6.45 6.40 -16.76
C GLY A 196 7.17 6.81 -15.49
N ILE A 197 6.57 6.49 -14.35
CA ILE A 197 7.09 6.79 -13.01
C ILE A 197 7.31 5.48 -12.27
N LYS A 198 8.54 5.21 -11.85
CA LYS A 198 8.90 4.04 -11.04
C LYS A 198 9.37 4.51 -9.68
N VAL A 199 8.77 3.96 -8.62
CA VAL A 199 9.08 4.32 -7.23
C VAL A 199 9.50 3.06 -6.47
N TRP A 200 10.60 3.14 -5.73
CA TRP A 200 11.09 2.13 -4.79
C TRP A 200 11.22 2.78 -3.43
N ILE A 201 10.61 2.19 -2.41
CA ILE A 201 10.70 2.67 -1.02
C ILE A 201 11.23 1.52 -0.17
N CYS A 202 12.35 1.75 0.51
CA CYS A 202 12.91 0.82 1.48
C CYS A 202 12.38 1.19 2.87
N ARG A 203 11.64 0.25 3.49
CA ARG A 203 11.08 0.41 4.85
C ARG A 203 12.02 -0.08 5.93
N GLY A 204 13.07 -0.83 5.56
CA GLY A 204 14.02 -1.45 6.47
C GLY A 204 14.24 -2.92 6.16
N GLU A 205 14.97 -3.61 7.05
CA GLU A 205 15.25 -5.03 6.92
C GLU A 205 14.37 -5.83 7.88
N VAL A 206 13.84 -6.97 7.42
CA VAL A 206 13.02 -7.88 8.21
C VAL A 206 13.87 -9.06 8.65
N TYR A 207 13.95 -9.26 9.96
CA TYR A 207 14.63 -10.40 10.58
C TYR A 207 13.60 -11.37 11.19
N GLY A 208 13.87 -12.66 11.08
CA GLY A 208 12.98 -13.71 11.57
C GLY A 208 11.90 -14.11 10.58
N LYS A 209 11.04 -15.06 11.00
CA LYS A 209 9.90 -15.53 10.21
C LYS A 209 8.79 -14.50 10.26
N LYS A 210 8.37 -14.01 9.09
CA LYS A 210 7.20 -13.14 8.95
C LYS A 210 6.00 -13.98 8.53
N GLU A 211 4.86 -13.75 9.15
CA GLU A 211 3.62 -14.33 8.66
C GLU A 211 3.32 -13.76 7.27
N LEU A 212 3.21 -14.63 6.28
CA LEU A 212 2.97 -14.24 4.89
C LEU A 212 1.50 -13.91 4.62
N ALA A 213 0.59 -14.38 5.51
CA ALA A 213 -0.81 -13.99 5.46
C ALA A 213 -0.94 -12.50 5.78
N PRO A 214 -1.74 -11.74 5.04
CA PRO A 214 -1.97 -10.33 5.33
C PRO A 214 -2.79 -10.20 6.62
N ASN A 215 -2.10 -10.06 7.76
CA ASN A 215 -2.76 -9.85 9.06
C ASN A 215 -3.26 -8.41 9.15
N PHE A 216 -4.51 -8.21 8.81
CA PHE A 216 -5.19 -6.91 8.94
C PHE A 216 -5.62 -6.60 10.39
N THR A 217 -5.54 -7.57 11.30
CA THR A 217 -6.00 -7.48 12.70
C THR A 217 -4.94 -7.01 13.70
N GLN A 218 -3.65 -7.07 13.39
CA GLN A 218 -2.56 -6.86 14.37
C GLN A 218 -2.20 -5.40 14.71
N SER A 219 -3.06 -4.42 14.47
CA SER A 219 -2.75 -3.04 14.87
C SER A 219 -3.07 -2.68 16.32
N LYS A 220 -3.49 -3.63 17.17
CA LYS A 220 -3.91 -3.32 18.57
C LYS A 220 -2.94 -3.75 19.67
N GLU A 221 -1.88 -4.54 19.41
CA GLU A 221 -1.12 -5.16 20.50
C GLU A 221 0.33 -4.70 20.73
N SER A 222 0.91 -3.84 19.92
CA SER A 222 2.29 -3.38 20.15
C SER A 222 2.43 -2.18 21.11
N GLY A 223 1.40 -1.88 21.91
CA GLY A 223 1.39 -0.73 22.83
C GLY A 223 1.29 -1.06 24.32
N ARG A 224 1.26 -2.32 24.74
CA ARG A 224 1.33 -2.69 26.14
C ARG A 224 2.69 -3.31 26.49
N GLY A 225 3.69 -2.45 26.59
CA GLY A 225 4.92 -2.75 27.31
C GLY A 225 4.57 -3.10 28.76
N SER A 226 4.96 -4.29 29.16
CA SER A 226 4.90 -4.79 30.51
C SER A 226 5.60 -3.84 31.47
N ASN A 227 4.82 -2.99 32.15
CA ASN A 227 5.29 -2.26 33.32
C ASN A 227 4.80 -3.03 34.58
N SER A 228 5.46 -4.16 34.87
CA SER A 228 5.39 -4.84 36.14
C SER A 228 6.27 -4.07 37.14
N GLY A 229 5.80 -2.95 37.58
CA GLY A 229 6.36 -2.17 38.68
C GLY A 229 5.78 -2.67 39.99
N ASN A 230 6.57 -3.44 40.70
CA ASN A 230 6.45 -3.86 42.08
C ASN A 230 6.24 -2.65 42.99
N ASN A 231 5.03 -2.44 43.51
CA ASN A 231 4.75 -1.42 44.53
C ASN A 231 4.39 -2.12 45.85
N GLY A 232 5.44 -2.38 46.62
CA GLY A 232 5.35 -2.78 48.01
C GLY A 232 4.64 -1.73 48.84
N GLY A 233 3.47 -2.06 49.37
CA GLY A 233 2.70 -1.25 50.24
C GLY A 233 3.44 -0.93 51.55
N LYS A 234 3.59 0.35 51.87
CA LYS A 234 3.87 0.82 53.23
C LYS A 234 2.58 1.47 53.75
N ASN A 235 1.87 0.75 54.61
CA ASN A 235 0.81 1.26 55.43
C ASN A 235 1.33 2.32 56.41
N PHE A 236 0.96 3.56 56.23
CA PHE A 236 1.09 4.60 57.26
C PHE A 236 -0.23 4.72 58.03
N LYS A 237 -0.25 4.19 59.27
CA LYS A 237 -1.29 4.43 60.29
C LYS A 237 -1.23 5.90 60.74
N ARG A 238 -2.25 6.69 60.44
CA ARG A 238 -2.47 7.99 61.04
C ARG A 238 -3.09 7.80 62.43
N LYS A 239 -2.32 8.13 63.49
CA LYS A 239 -2.82 8.33 64.84
C LYS A 239 -3.69 9.60 64.90
N LYS A 240 -4.91 9.47 65.33
CA LYS A 240 -5.73 10.57 65.83
C LYS A 240 -5.18 11.00 67.20
N ASN A 241 -4.91 12.28 67.40
CA ASN A 241 -4.81 12.91 68.72
C ASN A 241 -5.90 13.96 68.82
N ASN A 242 -6.75 13.71 69.80
CA ASN A 242 -7.66 14.68 70.40
C ASN A 242 -6.84 15.62 71.29
N ARG A 243 -7.00 16.91 71.11
CA ARG A 243 -7.27 17.91 72.12
C ARG A 243 -7.58 19.22 71.42
#